data_d7d541251bcbbd1b79bfe1cc6922815f
#
_entry.id   d7d541251bcbbd1b79bfe1cc6922815f
#
_cell.length_a   1.000
_cell.length_b   1.000
_cell.length_c   1.000
_cell.angle_alpha   90.00
_cell.angle_beta   90.00
_cell.angle_gamma   90.00
#
_symmetry.space_group_name_H-M   'P 1'
#
loop_
_entity.id
_entity.type
_entity.pdbx_description
1 polymer ?
#
loop_
_entity_poly.entity_id
_entity_poly.type
_entity_poly.pdbx_seq_one_letter_code
_entity_poly.pdbx_strand_id
1 'polypeptide(L)'
;MQTLFSAAELQNADEVLHSSLLQNLIKKDARRLDILTEFFRASAIPYSVVSLKQHRHCIVRFEKKYYSSNMGIKTLMAHYDRAGNEFGVNDNTSACVQLAFFAKELLDKDKPHNIQLIFTDGEELDKKSITKQGAFLLGLGLRELNLHREQTVFVFDLCGSGDTLIFSDAGIFSRDAEKVRMLKSLQQRAMQYAAKASLPALILPTAFSDNAGLLASGITAQLITVLPKAEAVQFQSVLKQLQSKLSTEKFNELVKTSVIESGGSEAFEKVKPATWKTMHTADDRFERLNVEAFALIRRYLEELAHD
;
A
#
# COMPACT_ATOMS: atom_id res chain seq x y z
N MET A 1 -25.08 0.42 -16.65
CA MET A 1 -23.62 0.22 -16.48
C MET A 1 -23.42 -1.21 -16.02
N GLN A 2 -22.62 -2.01 -16.71
CA GLN A 2 -22.22 -3.31 -16.20
C GLN A 2 -21.30 -3.09 -14.99
N THR A 3 -21.66 -3.65 -13.85
CA THR A 3 -20.79 -3.61 -12.64
C THR A 3 -19.54 -4.42 -12.91
N LEU A 4 -18.39 -3.88 -12.56
CA LEU A 4 -17.08 -4.57 -12.69
C LEU A 4 -17.02 -5.85 -11.84
N PHE A 5 -17.77 -5.88 -10.74
CA PHE A 5 -17.78 -6.94 -9.75
C PHE A 5 -19.13 -7.68 -9.71
N SER A 6 -19.09 -8.97 -9.43
CA SER A 6 -20.27 -9.77 -9.14
C SER A 6 -20.90 -9.39 -7.79
N ALA A 7 -22.16 -9.73 -7.59
CA ALA A 7 -22.84 -9.52 -6.30
C ALA A 7 -22.12 -10.20 -5.12
N ALA A 8 -21.56 -11.39 -5.34
CA ALA A 8 -20.81 -12.11 -4.31
C ALA A 8 -19.51 -11.41 -3.92
N GLU A 9 -18.78 -10.83 -4.89
CA GLU A 9 -17.57 -10.05 -4.59
C GLU A 9 -17.88 -8.79 -3.82
N LEU A 10 -18.95 -8.08 -4.19
CA LEU A 10 -19.39 -6.88 -3.47
C LEU A 10 -19.87 -7.22 -2.05
N GLN A 11 -20.61 -8.31 -1.87
CA GLN A 11 -21.05 -8.76 -0.56
C GLN A 11 -19.86 -9.09 0.34
N ASN A 12 -18.87 -9.84 -0.15
CA ASN A 12 -17.68 -10.14 0.63
C ASN A 12 -16.88 -8.88 0.98
N ALA A 13 -16.75 -7.94 0.04
CA ALA A 13 -16.08 -6.66 0.28
C ALA A 13 -16.82 -5.82 1.33
N ASP A 14 -18.16 -5.83 1.31
CA ASP A 14 -19.01 -5.15 2.28
C ASP A 14 -18.85 -5.74 3.70
N GLU A 15 -18.76 -7.07 3.80
CA GLU A 15 -18.49 -7.75 5.08
C GLU A 15 -17.14 -7.35 5.68
N VAL A 16 -16.11 -7.18 4.85
CA VAL A 16 -14.79 -6.71 5.27
C VAL A 16 -14.83 -5.24 5.69
N LEU A 17 -15.49 -4.39 4.91
CA LEU A 17 -15.67 -2.96 5.18
C LEU A 17 -16.41 -2.71 6.51
N HIS A 18 -17.43 -3.51 6.81
CA HIS A 18 -18.23 -3.38 8.04
C HIS A 18 -17.75 -4.29 9.18
N SER A 19 -16.57 -4.90 9.04
CA SER A 19 -16.03 -5.83 10.03
C SER A 19 -15.74 -5.17 11.40
N SER A 20 -15.82 -5.97 12.44
CA SER A 20 -15.43 -5.55 13.79
C SER A 20 -13.94 -5.16 13.86
N LEU A 21 -13.09 -5.76 13.02
CA LEU A 21 -11.68 -5.40 12.94
C LEU A 21 -11.50 -3.94 12.51
N LEU A 22 -12.15 -3.51 11.43
CA LEU A 22 -12.10 -2.13 10.97
C LEU A 22 -12.65 -1.18 12.03
N GLN A 23 -13.84 -1.48 12.57
CA GLN A 23 -14.50 -0.65 13.59
C GLN A 23 -13.66 -0.49 14.86
N ASN A 24 -12.86 -1.48 15.23
CA ASN A 24 -11.97 -1.39 16.38
C ASN A 24 -10.70 -0.60 16.07
N LEU A 25 -10.13 -0.76 14.87
CA LEU A 25 -8.89 -0.07 14.48
C LEU A 25 -9.08 1.44 14.29
N ILE A 26 -10.27 1.92 13.90
CA ILE A 26 -10.54 3.35 13.72
C ILE A 26 -10.85 4.08 15.02
N LYS A 27 -11.01 3.39 16.15
CA LYS A 27 -11.22 4.06 17.45
C LYS A 27 -10.03 4.96 17.79
N LYS A 28 -10.32 6.11 18.39
CA LYS A 28 -9.31 7.14 18.68
C LYS A 28 -8.17 6.63 19.58
N ASP A 29 -8.50 5.79 20.54
CA ASP A 29 -7.58 5.21 21.52
C ASP A 29 -7.18 3.77 21.19
N ALA A 30 -7.37 3.34 19.95
CA ALA A 30 -7.09 1.99 19.50
C ALA A 30 -5.61 1.61 19.70
N ARG A 31 -5.38 0.53 20.43
CA ARG A 31 -4.07 -0.15 20.48
C ARG A 31 -3.95 -1.05 19.24
N ARG A 32 -3.64 -0.45 18.10
CA ARG A 32 -3.83 -1.04 16.76
C ARG A 32 -3.08 -2.35 16.58
N LEU A 33 -1.82 -2.45 17.03
CA LEU A 33 -1.07 -3.70 16.98
C LEU A 33 -1.73 -4.81 17.80
N ASP A 34 -2.26 -4.49 18.98
CA ASP A 34 -2.91 -5.50 19.82
C ASP A 34 -4.20 -5.99 19.16
N ILE A 35 -4.98 -5.10 18.55
CA ILE A 35 -6.20 -5.44 17.80
C ILE A 35 -5.88 -6.35 16.61
N LEU A 36 -4.85 -6.02 15.82
CA LEU A 36 -4.41 -6.85 14.70
C LEU A 36 -3.94 -8.23 15.16
N THR A 37 -3.12 -8.28 16.20
CA THR A 37 -2.59 -9.56 16.70
C THR A 37 -3.67 -10.42 17.37
N GLU A 38 -4.68 -9.81 17.97
CA GLU A 38 -5.86 -10.52 18.47
C GLU A 38 -6.68 -11.12 17.34
N PHE A 39 -6.92 -10.37 16.25
CA PHE A 39 -7.56 -10.88 15.06
C PHE A 39 -6.79 -12.08 14.46
N PHE A 40 -5.47 -12.00 14.35
CA PHE A 40 -4.65 -13.10 13.84
C PHE A 40 -4.73 -14.33 14.75
N ARG A 41 -4.68 -14.14 16.06
CA ARG A 41 -4.81 -15.24 17.04
C ARG A 41 -6.19 -15.90 16.93
N ALA A 42 -7.25 -15.11 16.90
CA ALA A 42 -8.63 -15.62 16.80
C ALA A 42 -8.89 -16.34 15.47
N SER A 43 -8.18 -15.95 14.40
CA SER A 43 -8.28 -16.56 13.06
C SER A 43 -7.25 -17.67 12.83
N ALA A 44 -6.48 -18.07 13.84
CA ALA A 44 -5.39 -19.06 13.75
C ALA A 44 -4.31 -18.69 12.68
N ILE A 45 -4.17 -17.40 12.35
CA ILE A 45 -3.17 -16.91 11.39
C ILE A 45 -1.81 -16.85 12.11
N PRO A 46 -0.75 -17.49 11.57
CA PRO A 46 0.56 -17.46 12.18
C PRO A 46 1.20 -16.07 12.04
N TYR A 47 1.64 -15.49 13.13
CA TYR A 47 2.31 -14.18 13.13
C TYR A 47 3.45 -14.11 14.13
N SER A 48 4.33 -13.16 13.93
CA SER A 48 5.36 -12.76 14.88
C SER A 48 5.45 -11.23 14.97
N VAL A 49 5.83 -10.71 16.13
CA VAL A 49 6.08 -9.28 16.32
C VAL A 49 7.58 -9.07 16.47
N VAL A 50 8.16 -8.25 15.60
CA VAL A 50 9.58 -7.91 15.58
C VAL A 50 9.73 -6.45 16.01
N SER A 51 10.57 -6.22 17.02
CA SER A 51 10.90 -4.87 17.50
C SER A 51 12.21 -4.41 16.88
N LEU A 52 12.18 -3.27 16.20
CA LEU A 52 13.36 -2.60 15.63
C LEU A 52 13.44 -1.19 16.20
N LYS A 53 14.31 -1.00 17.17
CA LYS A 53 14.37 0.22 17.99
C LYS A 53 13.01 0.49 18.66
N GLN A 54 12.37 1.63 18.34
CA GLN A 54 11.06 2.03 18.89
C GLN A 54 9.87 1.47 18.11
N HIS A 55 10.08 0.88 16.93
CA HIS A 55 9.00 0.38 16.06
C HIS A 55 8.76 -1.11 16.25
N ARG A 56 7.50 -1.51 16.14
CA ARG A 56 7.06 -2.90 16.28
C ARG A 56 6.33 -3.33 15.01
N HIS A 57 6.91 -4.22 14.24
CA HIS A 57 6.30 -4.75 13.02
C HIS A 57 5.66 -6.09 13.27
N CYS A 58 4.46 -6.30 12.74
CA CYS A 58 3.79 -7.61 12.78
C CYS A 58 3.99 -8.32 11.43
N ILE A 59 4.57 -9.51 11.47
CA ILE A 59 4.90 -10.32 10.27
C ILE A 59 4.02 -11.56 10.29
N VAL A 60 3.18 -11.72 9.26
CA VAL A 60 2.43 -12.94 8.98
C VAL A 60 3.22 -13.76 7.98
N ARG A 61 3.69 -14.91 8.44
CA ARG A 61 4.41 -15.88 7.61
C ARG A 61 3.79 -17.26 7.81
N PHE A 62 3.30 -17.83 6.75
CA PHE A 62 2.63 -19.12 6.76
C PHE A 62 3.62 -20.28 6.89
N GLU A 63 3.12 -21.50 7.07
CA GLU A 63 3.92 -22.71 7.11
C GLU A 63 4.63 -22.97 5.77
N LYS A 64 5.71 -23.76 5.82
CA LYS A 64 6.54 -24.07 4.63
C LYS A 64 5.74 -24.63 3.45
N LYS A 65 4.66 -25.38 3.71
CA LYS A 65 3.81 -25.98 2.67
C LYS A 65 3.18 -24.95 1.71
N TYR A 66 3.06 -23.70 2.15
CA TYR A 66 2.49 -22.60 1.35
C TYR A 66 3.50 -21.91 0.43
N TYR A 67 4.78 -22.28 0.52
CA TYR A 67 5.86 -21.68 -0.25
C TYR A 67 6.48 -22.68 -1.20
N SER A 68 6.45 -22.36 -2.50
CA SER A 68 7.18 -23.11 -3.53
C SER A 68 8.59 -22.55 -3.66
N SER A 69 9.59 -23.44 -3.71
CA SER A 69 11.00 -23.03 -3.89
C SER A 69 11.29 -22.43 -5.28
N ASN A 70 10.40 -22.66 -6.23
CA ASN A 70 10.56 -22.19 -7.61
C ASN A 70 9.99 -20.77 -7.83
N MET A 71 9.34 -20.20 -6.81
CA MET A 71 8.68 -18.89 -6.88
C MET A 71 9.21 -17.97 -5.79
N GLY A 72 9.52 -16.71 -6.17
CA GLY A 72 9.90 -15.70 -5.20
C GLY A 72 8.75 -15.36 -4.23
N ILE A 73 9.11 -14.94 -3.02
CA ILE A 73 8.13 -14.52 -2.02
C ILE A 73 7.60 -13.13 -2.41
N LYS A 74 6.29 -12.97 -2.40
CA LYS A 74 5.61 -11.68 -2.52
C LYS A 74 5.29 -11.16 -1.12
N THR A 75 5.88 -10.04 -0.77
CA THR A 75 5.66 -9.38 0.51
C THR A 75 4.65 -8.26 0.32
N LEU A 76 3.51 -8.38 1.00
CA LEU A 76 2.45 -7.38 1.02
C LEU A 76 2.57 -6.58 2.31
N MET A 77 2.66 -5.24 2.19
CA MET A 77 2.90 -4.37 3.33
C MET A 77 1.83 -3.29 3.44
N ALA A 78 1.45 -2.97 4.68
CA ALA A 78 0.67 -1.79 5.03
C ALA A 78 1.08 -1.30 6.41
N HIS A 79 1.19 0.02 6.62
CA HIS A 79 1.45 0.55 7.96
C HIS A 79 0.18 0.58 8.80
N TYR A 80 0.33 0.30 10.09
CA TYR A 80 -0.81 0.28 11.01
C TYR A 80 -0.83 1.48 11.96
N ASP A 81 0.24 2.26 12.04
CA ASP A 81 0.26 3.53 12.76
C ASP A 81 -0.59 4.59 12.04
N ARG A 82 -0.73 5.76 12.62
CA ARG A 82 -1.50 6.86 12.06
C ARG A 82 -0.95 8.20 12.50
N ALA A 83 -1.22 9.25 11.72
CA ALA A 83 -0.81 10.60 12.03
C ALA A 83 -1.58 11.15 13.24
N GLY A 84 -0.85 11.56 14.27
CA GLY A 84 -1.40 12.31 15.42
C GLY A 84 -2.65 11.69 16.05
N ASN A 85 -3.70 12.52 16.18
CA ASN A 85 -5.00 12.14 16.79
C ASN A 85 -6.10 11.90 15.74
N GLU A 86 -5.78 11.83 14.47
CA GLU A 86 -6.74 11.63 13.39
C GLU A 86 -7.23 10.17 13.34
N PHE A 87 -8.30 9.92 12.59
CA PHE A 87 -8.89 8.57 12.53
C PHE A 87 -8.02 7.60 11.73
N GLY A 88 -7.33 8.07 10.69
CA GLY A 88 -6.48 7.24 9.82
C GLY A 88 -7.26 6.09 9.20
N VAL A 89 -8.44 6.37 8.63
CA VAL A 89 -9.37 5.34 8.17
C VAL A 89 -8.95 4.81 6.81
N ASN A 90 -8.76 5.70 5.83
CA ASN A 90 -8.19 5.35 4.55
C ASN A 90 -6.66 5.27 4.65
N ASP A 91 -6.06 6.10 5.50
CA ASP A 91 -4.62 6.21 5.77
C ASP A 91 -4.26 5.66 7.17
N ASN A 92 -3.96 4.38 7.37
CA ASN A 92 -3.95 3.31 6.39
C ASN A 92 -4.70 2.08 6.97
N THR A 93 -5.75 2.33 7.80
CA THR A 93 -6.57 1.25 8.37
C THR A 93 -7.19 0.38 7.28
N SER A 94 -7.66 1.00 6.19
CA SER A 94 -8.33 0.30 5.09
C SER A 94 -7.45 -0.79 4.48
N ALA A 95 -6.18 -0.50 4.18
CA ALA A 95 -5.26 -1.49 3.65
C ALA A 95 -4.92 -2.57 4.69
N CYS A 96 -4.71 -2.19 5.96
CA CYS A 96 -4.46 -3.16 7.02
C CYS A 96 -5.58 -4.20 7.15
N VAL A 97 -6.84 -3.76 7.13
CA VAL A 97 -7.99 -4.65 7.25
C VAL A 97 -8.09 -5.56 6.03
N GLN A 98 -7.96 -5.03 4.83
CA GLN A 98 -8.00 -5.81 3.58
C GLN A 98 -6.91 -6.89 3.56
N LEU A 99 -5.67 -6.54 3.92
CA LEU A 99 -4.58 -7.50 4.01
C LEU A 99 -4.79 -8.54 5.12
N ALA A 100 -5.35 -8.15 6.27
CA ALA A 100 -5.62 -9.07 7.37
C ALA A 100 -6.69 -10.12 6.98
N PHE A 101 -7.77 -9.70 6.33
CA PHE A 101 -8.79 -10.63 5.81
C PHE A 101 -8.24 -11.49 4.67
N PHE A 102 -7.41 -10.94 3.80
CA PHE A 102 -6.74 -11.72 2.76
C PHE A 102 -5.83 -12.81 3.35
N ALA A 103 -5.10 -12.51 4.44
CA ALA A 103 -4.32 -13.53 5.15
C ALA A 103 -5.20 -14.69 5.66
N LYS A 104 -6.40 -14.39 6.15
CA LYS A 104 -7.38 -15.40 6.56
C LYS A 104 -7.85 -16.23 5.36
N GLU A 105 -8.20 -15.59 4.24
CA GLU A 105 -8.62 -16.29 3.02
C GLU A 105 -7.53 -17.22 2.47
N LEU A 106 -6.26 -16.82 2.52
CA LEU A 106 -5.12 -17.66 2.10
C LEU A 106 -5.01 -18.90 2.97
N LEU A 107 -5.20 -18.77 4.28
CA LEU A 107 -5.19 -19.89 5.21
C LEU A 107 -6.38 -20.85 4.96
N ASP A 108 -7.58 -20.27 4.79
CA ASP A 108 -8.81 -21.04 4.54
C ASP A 108 -8.77 -21.81 3.20
N LYS A 109 -8.13 -21.24 2.17
CA LYS A 109 -7.96 -21.90 0.85
C LYS A 109 -6.98 -23.06 0.88
N ASP A 110 -6.06 -23.13 1.86
CA ASP A 110 -5.05 -24.17 2.09
C ASP A 110 -4.28 -24.57 0.82
N LYS A 111 -3.82 -23.59 0.03
CA LYS A 111 -3.06 -23.79 -1.22
C LYS A 111 -1.73 -23.00 -1.19
N PRO A 112 -0.67 -23.48 -1.89
CA PRO A 112 0.56 -22.69 -2.06
C PRO A 112 0.28 -21.32 -2.72
N HIS A 113 0.92 -20.27 -2.22
CA HIS A 113 0.68 -18.89 -2.70
C HIS A 113 1.92 -18.00 -2.67
N ASN A 114 3.00 -18.38 -2.00
CA ASN A 114 4.24 -17.59 -1.83
C ASN A 114 4.04 -16.15 -1.30
N ILE A 115 3.01 -15.94 -0.48
CA ILE A 115 2.69 -14.64 0.13
C ILE A 115 3.17 -14.62 1.59
N GLN A 116 3.79 -13.50 1.98
CA GLN A 116 3.88 -13.09 3.37
C GLN A 116 3.33 -11.67 3.52
N LEU A 117 2.90 -11.30 4.73
CA LEU A 117 2.39 -9.96 4.98
C LEU A 117 3.20 -9.31 6.11
N ILE A 118 3.38 -8.00 6.00
CA ILE A 118 4.04 -7.20 7.04
C ILE A 118 3.18 -5.98 7.33
N PHE A 119 2.76 -5.86 8.59
CA PHE A 119 2.10 -4.68 9.10
C PHE A 119 3.15 -3.84 9.81
N THR A 120 3.45 -2.69 9.23
CA THR A 120 4.55 -1.83 9.66
C THR A 120 4.12 -0.79 10.67
N ASP A 121 5.08 -0.29 11.42
CA ASP A 121 4.96 0.78 12.40
C ASP A 121 5.94 1.90 12.06
N GLY A 122 5.56 3.15 12.33
CA GLY A 122 6.44 4.29 12.16
C GLY A 122 6.58 4.75 10.72
N GLU A 123 5.50 4.70 9.94
CA GLU A 123 5.36 5.40 8.67
C GLU A 123 5.09 6.89 8.92
N GLU A 124 4.16 7.18 9.80
CA GLU A 124 3.64 8.50 10.19
C GLU A 124 4.59 9.26 11.13
N LEU A 125 5.84 9.26 10.80
CA LEU A 125 6.82 10.02 11.58
C LEU A 125 6.77 11.49 11.20
N ASP A 126 6.90 12.35 12.23
CA ASP A 126 7.21 13.76 12.03
C ASP A 126 8.34 13.94 11.01
N LYS A 127 8.08 14.66 9.97
CA LYS A 127 8.77 15.03 8.72
C LYS A 127 10.32 15.08 8.67
N LYS A 128 11.06 14.55 9.64
CA LYS A 128 12.47 14.93 9.83
C LYS A 128 13.51 13.98 9.25
N SER A 129 13.22 12.72 9.02
CA SER A 129 14.19 11.82 8.37
C SER A 129 13.60 10.47 7.99
N ILE A 130 13.65 10.14 6.70
CA ILE A 130 13.29 8.83 6.17
C ILE A 130 14.05 7.68 6.84
N THR A 131 15.26 7.94 7.38
CA THR A 131 16.06 6.94 8.08
C THR A 131 15.54 6.60 9.49
N LYS A 132 14.51 7.32 9.95
CA LYS A 132 13.79 7.02 11.19
C LYS A 132 12.51 6.23 10.93
N GLN A 133 12.06 6.16 9.69
CA GLN A 133 10.87 5.40 9.30
C GLN A 133 11.04 3.91 9.64
N GLY A 134 9.98 3.28 10.15
CA GLY A 134 10.03 1.87 10.51
C GLY A 134 10.39 0.97 9.35
N ALA A 135 9.86 1.24 8.16
CA ALA A 135 10.18 0.52 6.93
C ALA A 135 11.66 0.63 6.53
N PHE A 136 12.33 1.77 6.81
CA PHE A 136 13.78 1.90 6.59
C PHE A 136 14.56 0.93 7.48
N LEU A 137 14.23 0.90 8.78
CA LEU A 137 14.90 0.01 9.73
C LEU A 137 14.63 -1.46 9.40
N LEU A 138 13.40 -1.78 9.03
CA LEU A 138 13.01 -3.11 8.57
C LEU A 138 13.82 -3.52 7.33
N GLY A 139 13.94 -2.62 6.36
CA GLY A 139 14.72 -2.86 5.15
C GLY A 139 16.20 -3.11 5.42
N LEU A 140 16.82 -2.39 6.37
CA LEU A 140 18.19 -2.67 6.80
C LEU A 140 18.30 -4.08 7.41
N GLY A 141 17.39 -4.48 8.29
CA GLY A 141 17.36 -5.82 8.88
C GLY A 141 17.18 -6.92 7.83
N LEU A 142 16.28 -6.73 6.85
CA LEU A 142 16.10 -7.68 5.74
C LEU A 142 17.37 -7.84 4.90
N ARG A 143 18.11 -6.76 4.69
CA ARG A 143 19.39 -6.80 3.97
C ARG A 143 20.49 -7.50 4.76
N GLU A 144 20.62 -7.19 6.04
CA GLU A 144 21.59 -7.82 6.93
C GLU A 144 21.40 -9.34 6.98
N LEU A 145 20.15 -9.80 6.98
CA LEU A 145 19.78 -11.21 6.94
C LEU A 145 19.78 -11.82 5.52
N ASN A 146 20.11 -11.06 4.48
CA ASN A 146 20.03 -11.45 3.06
C ASN A 146 18.64 -11.90 2.58
N LEU A 147 17.57 -11.55 3.30
CA LEU A 147 16.19 -11.92 2.95
C LEU A 147 15.59 -11.05 1.83
N HIS A 148 16.20 -9.90 1.53
CA HIS A 148 15.69 -8.95 0.54
C HIS A 148 15.74 -9.46 -0.92
N ARG A 149 16.66 -10.39 -1.23
CA ARG A 149 16.88 -10.89 -2.60
C ARG A 149 15.78 -11.82 -3.09
N GLU A 150 15.07 -12.46 -2.18
CA GLU A 150 14.04 -13.44 -2.47
C GLU A 150 12.63 -12.82 -2.46
N GLN A 151 12.53 -11.51 -2.22
CA GLN A 151 11.25 -10.84 -2.01
C GLN A 151 10.92 -9.85 -3.11
N THR A 152 9.66 -9.89 -3.52
CA THR A 152 9.02 -8.84 -4.31
C THR A 152 8.06 -8.08 -3.41
N VAL A 153 8.30 -6.79 -3.19
CA VAL A 153 7.56 -6.02 -2.17
C VAL A 153 6.51 -5.13 -2.81
N PHE A 154 5.27 -5.26 -2.35
CA PHE A 154 4.13 -4.41 -2.68
C PHE A 154 3.64 -3.71 -1.41
N VAL A 155 3.61 -2.39 -1.43
CA VAL A 155 3.10 -1.55 -0.34
C VAL A 155 1.69 -1.11 -0.71
N PHE A 156 0.74 -1.30 0.19
CA PHE A 156 -0.65 -0.89 0.04
C PHE A 156 -0.93 0.27 0.97
N ASP A 157 -1.38 1.38 0.39
CA ASP A 157 -1.69 2.58 1.13
C ASP A 157 -2.84 3.35 0.47
N LEU A 158 -3.74 3.95 1.28
CA LEU A 158 -4.93 4.64 0.79
C LEU A 158 -5.81 3.77 -0.14
N CYS A 159 -6.07 2.53 0.28
CA CYS A 159 -6.73 1.53 -0.56
C CYS A 159 -8.24 1.39 -0.30
N GLY A 160 -8.88 2.30 0.42
CA GLY A 160 -10.28 2.17 0.85
C GLY A 160 -11.27 3.02 0.06
N SER A 161 -10.84 3.89 -0.87
CA SER A 161 -11.72 4.85 -1.54
C SER A 161 -11.42 4.94 -3.04
N GLY A 162 -12.38 4.54 -3.87
CA GLY A 162 -12.27 4.62 -5.33
C GLY A 162 -12.59 3.31 -6.04
N ASP A 163 -12.21 3.24 -7.32
CA ASP A 163 -12.50 2.13 -8.23
C ASP A 163 -11.38 1.88 -9.25
N THR A 164 -10.24 2.54 -9.10
CA THR A 164 -9.11 2.45 -10.04
C THR A 164 -7.80 2.31 -9.26
N LEU A 165 -7.03 1.26 -9.56
CA LEU A 165 -5.69 1.04 -9.02
C LEU A 165 -4.72 2.11 -9.53
N ILE A 166 -3.92 2.65 -8.63
CA ILE A 166 -2.83 3.56 -8.97
C ILE A 166 -1.52 2.91 -8.56
N PHE A 167 -0.65 2.70 -9.52
CA PHE A 167 0.71 2.26 -9.30
C PHE A 167 1.63 3.46 -9.27
N SER A 168 2.34 3.64 -8.17
CA SER A 168 3.25 4.75 -7.98
C SER A 168 4.42 4.67 -8.95
N ASP A 169 4.78 5.80 -9.57
CA ASP A 169 6.05 6.00 -10.25
C ASP A 169 7.10 6.70 -9.37
N ALA A 170 6.83 6.82 -8.07
CA ALA A 170 7.76 7.39 -7.12
C ALA A 170 9.10 6.63 -7.12
N GLY A 171 10.20 7.37 -7.18
CA GLY A 171 11.55 6.81 -7.23
C GLY A 171 12.12 6.54 -8.62
N ILE A 172 11.31 6.56 -9.70
CA ILE A 172 11.82 6.38 -11.08
C ILE A 172 12.68 7.57 -11.57
N PHE A 173 12.62 8.69 -10.88
CA PHE A 173 13.47 9.87 -11.12
C PHE A 173 14.82 9.81 -10.38
N SER A 174 15.17 8.66 -9.79
CA SER A 174 16.48 8.43 -9.21
C SER A 174 17.59 8.55 -10.27
N ARG A 175 18.78 9.02 -9.85
CA ARG A 175 19.99 9.00 -10.69
C ARG A 175 20.61 7.60 -10.82
N ASP A 176 20.20 6.67 -9.97
CA ASP A 176 20.65 5.28 -10.00
C ASP A 176 19.85 4.51 -11.06
N ALA A 177 20.48 4.27 -12.20
CA ALA A 177 19.87 3.61 -13.36
C ALA A 177 19.45 2.15 -13.06
N GLU A 178 20.19 1.44 -12.21
CA GLU A 178 19.84 0.07 -11.83
C GLU A 178 18.57 0.05 -10.97
N LYS A 179 18.50 0.93 -9.98
CA LYS A 179 17.33 1.10 -9.14
C LYS A 179 16.09 1.46 -9.98
N VAL A 180 16.22 2.39 -10.92
CA VAL A 180 15.15 2.77 -11.84
C VAL A 180 14.68 1.58 -12.68
N ARG A 181 15.62 0.76 -13.20
CA ARG A 181 15.29 -0.44 -13.96
C ARG A 181 14.51 -1.44 -13.12
N MET A 182 14.93 -1.68 -11.86
CA MET A 182 14.25 -2.59 -10.95
C MET A 182 12.83 -2.09 -10.61
N LEU A 183 12.66 -0.80 -10.32
CA LEU A 183 11.35 -0.20 -10.06
C LEU A 183 10.42 -0.32 -11.26
N LYS A 184 10.90 -0.03 -12.47
CA LYS A 184 10.11 -0.18 -13.70
C LYS A 184 9.70 -1.63 -13.95
N SER A 185 10.59 -2.58 -13.73
CA SER A 185 10.26 -4.01 -13.84
C SER A 185 9.19 -4.43 -12.84
N LEU A 186 9.31 -3.98 -11.61
CA LEU A 186 8.32 -4.26 -10.56
C LEU A 186 6.96 -3.61 -10.87
N GLN A 187 6.96 -2.36 -11.34
CA GLN A 187 5.75 -1.65 -11.77
C GLN A 187 5.06 -2.36 -12.94
N GLN A 188 5.82 -2.82 -13.94
CA GLN A 188 5.26 -3.60 -15.05
C GLN A 188 4.62 -4.89 -14.58
N ARG A 189 5.25 -5.61 -13.64
CA ARG A 189 4.68 -6.82 -13.04
C ARG A 189 3.38 -6.49 -12.29
N ALA A 190 3.34 -5.42 -11.50
CA ALA A 190 2.14 -4.98 -10.81
C ALA A 190 1.00 -4.66 -11.79
N MET A 191 1.29 -3.98 -12.90
CA MET A 191 0.34 -3.71 -13.96
C MET A 191 -0.17 -4.98 -14.67
N GLN A 192 0.69 -5.99 -14.84
CA GLN A 192 0.30 -7.27 -15.43
C GLN A 192 -0.73 -8.01 -14.55
N TYR A 193 -0.56 -7.99 -13.22
CA TYR A 193 -1.57 -8.56 -12.31
C TYR A 193 -2.91 -7.84 -12.43
N ALA A 194 -2.92 -6.51 -12.48
CA ALA A 194 -4.16 -5.76 -12.69
C ALA A 194 -4.82 -6.09 -14.04
N ALA A 195 -4.02 -6.23 -15.10
CA ALA A 195 -4.53 -6.60 -16.42
C ALA A 195 -5.10 -8.02 -16.46
N LYS A 196 -4.43 -9.01 -15.86
CA LYS A 196 -4.92 -10.38 -15.73
C LYS A 196 -6.26 -10.44 -14.96
N ALA A 197 -6.35 -9.66 -13.88
CA ALA A 197 -7.58 -9.52 -13.10
C ALA A 197 -8.67 -8.66 -13.79
N SER A 198 -8.39 -8.09 -14.98
CA SER A 198 -9.27 -7.16 -15.72
C SER A 198 -9.66 -5.92 -14.90
N LEU A 199 -8.73 -5.40 -14.09
CA LEU A 199 -8.94 -4.24 -13.23
C LEU A 199 -8.48 -2.94 -13.88
N PRO A 200 -9.22 -1.83 -13.70
CA PRO A 200 -8.76 -0.52 -14.14
C PRO A 200 -7.53 -0.08 -13.33
N ALA A 201 -6.50 0.36 -14.05
CA ALA A 201 -5.25 0.74 -13.44
C ALA A 201 -4.55 1.87 -14.20
N LEU A 202 -3.85 2.76 -13.48
CA LEU A 202 -3.03 3.83 -14.03
C LEU A 202 -1.68 3.89 -13.30
N ILE A 203 -0.67 4.45 -13.96
CA ILE A 203 0.61 4.82 -13.35
C ILE A 203 0.58 6.32 -13.14
N LEU A 204 0.75 6.76 -11.88
CA LEU A 204 0.74 8.18 -11.49
C LEU A 204 1.77 8.44 -10.38
N PRO A 205 2.31 9.66 -10.27
CA PRO A 205 3.07 10.04 -9.09
C PRO A 205 2.15 10.09 -7.86
N THR A 206 2.63 9.47 -6.79
CA THR A 206 1.94 9.43 -5.49
C THR A 206 2.83 10.03 -4.41
N ALA A 207 2.27 10.35 -3.26
CA ALA A 207 3.09 10.55 -2.06
C ALA A 207 3.90 9.27 -1.76
N PHE A 208 4.98 9.40 -1.03
CA PHE A 208 5.70 8.27 -0.47
C PHE A 208 4.93 7.69 0.72
N SER A 209 5.11 6.41 0.93
CA SER A 209 4.69 5.62 2.08
C SER A 209 5.90 4.77 2.53
N ASP A 210 5.70 3.61 3.11
CA ASP A 210 6.76 2.64 3.46
C ASP A 210 7.74 2.32 2.33
N ASN A 211 7.31 2.45 1.07
CA ASN A 211 8.19 2.29 -0.10
C ASN A 211 9.38 3.26 -0.09
N ALA A 212 9.24 4.43 0.51
CA ALA A 212 10.34 5.41 0.63
C ALA A 212 11.44 4.90 1.57
N GLY A 213 11.07 4.42 2.76
CA GLY A 213 12.01 3.82 3.71
C GLY A 213 12.71 2.59 3.14
N LEU A 214 11.95 1.71 2.48
CA LEU A 214 12.51 0.55 1.79
C LEU A 214 13.50 0.96 0.69
N LEU A 215 13.14 1.92 -0.15
CA LEU A 215 13.99 2.40 -1.24
C LEU A 215 15.26 3.05 -0.70
N ALA A 216 15.18 3.81 0.38
CA ALA A 216 16.33 4.39 1.05
C ALA A 216 17.25 3.34 1.68
N SER A 217 16.71 2.22 2.16
CA SER A 217 17.47 1.07 2.65
C SER A 217 18.02 0.17 1.53
N GLY A 218 17.67 0.43 0.26
CA GLY A 218 18.13 -0.32 -0.92
C GLY A 218 17.22 -1.47 -1.33
N ILE A 219 15.97 -1.48 -0.88
CA ILE A 219 14.94 -2.45 -1.31
C ILE A 219 13.93 -1.75 -2.20
N THR A 220 13.71 -2.28 -3.41
CA THR A 220 12.67 -1.77 -4.30
C THR A 220 11.29 -2.28 -3.87
N ALA A 221 10.32 -1.38 -3.82
CA ALA A 221 8.94 -1.70 -3.49
C ALA A 221 7.98 -0.91 -4.38
N GLN A 222 6.88 -1.54 -4.80
CA GLN A 222 5.82 -0.90 -5.55
C GLN A 222 4.72 -0.44 -4.61
N LEU A 223 4.48 0.85 -4.54
CA LEU A 223 3.33 1.40 -3.84
C LEU A 223 2.08 1.31 -4.72
N ILE A 224 1.01 0.81 -4.13
CA ILE A 224 -0.31 0.63 -4.72
C ILE A 224 -1.31 1.40 -3.87
N THR A 225 -2.10 2.24 -4.52
CA THR A 225 -3.19 2.99 -3.90
C THR A 225 -4.44 2.94 -4.79
N VAL A 226 -5.55 3.47 -4.30
CA VAL A 226 -6.81 3.51 -5.05
C VAL A 226 -7.33 4.93 -5.14
N LEU A 227 -7.87 5.29 -6.29
CA LEU A 227 -8.57 6.56 -6.52
C LEU A 227 -9.90 6.33 -7.24
N PRO A 228 -10.87 7.23 -7.08
CA PRO A 228 -11.97 7.34 -8.01
C PRO A 228 -11.46 7.60 -9.42
N LYS A 229 -11.96 6.87 -10.42
CA LYS A 229 -11.54 7.00 -11.83
C LYS A 229 -11.56 8.43 -12.34
N ALA A 230 -12.59 9.19 -11.97
CA ALA A 230 -12.69 10.59 -12.37
C ALA A 230 -11.52 11.43 -11.85
N GLU A 231 -11.14 11.26 -10.57
CA GLU A 231 -10.00 11.96 -9.97
C GLU A 231 -8.67 11.52 -10.60
N ALA A 232 -8.50 10.21 -10.82
CA ALA A 232 -7.29 9.66 -11.42
C ALA A 232 -7.08 10.19 -12.86
N VAL A 233 -8.12 10.21 -13.69
CA VAL A 233 -8.07 10.73 -15.06
C VAL A 233 -7.86 12.24 -15.08
N GLN A 234 -8.54 12.98 -14.21
CA GLN A 234 -8.33 14.43 -14.07
C GLN A 234 -6.88 14.75 -13.68
N PHE A 235 -6.34 14.06 -12.68
CA PHE A 235 -4.97 14.25 -12.22
C PHE A 235 -3.96 13.93 -13.34
N GLN A 236 -4.16 12.81 -14.04
CA GLN A 236 -3.34 12.47 -15.21
C GLN A 236 -3.35 13.57 -16.29
N SER A 237 -4.53 14.12 -16.57
CA SER A 237 -4.69 15.21 -17.55
C SER A 237 -3.92 16.47 -17.15
N VAL A 238 -4.03 16.86 -15.88
CA VAL A 238 -3.28 18.01 -15.34
C VAL A 238 -1.77 17.79 -15.41
N LEU A 239 -1.29 16.60 -15.05
CA LEU A 239 0.13 16.26 -15.16
C LEU A 239 0.64 16.34 -16.60
N LYS A 240 -0.13 15.84 -17.58
CA LYS A 240 0.22 15.96 -19.00
C LYS A 240 0.30 17.42 -19.45
N GLN A 241 -0.63 18.27 -18.99
CA GLN A 241 -0.59 19.71 -19.29
C GLN A 241 0.61 20.41 -18.66
N LEU A 242 0.97 20.06 -17.42
CA LEU A 242 2.17 20.60 -16.77
C LEU A 242 3.45 20.14 -17.50
N GLN A 243 3.52 18.86 -17.88
CA GLN A 243 4.65 18.32 -18.64
C GLN A 243 4.84 19.00 -20.00
N SER A 244 3.75 19.38 -20.68
CA SER A 244 3.83 20.10 -21.95
C SER A 244 4.28 21.57 -21.82
N LYS A 245 4.13 22.17 -20.62
CA LYS A 245 4.44 23.60 -20.36
C LYS A 245 5.78 23.82 -19.67
N LEU A 246 6.33 22.78 -19.04
CA LEU A 246 7.57 22.86 -18.27
C LEU A 246 8.70 22.12 -19.03
N SER A 247 9.96 22.53 -18.79
CA SER A 247 11.08 21.69 -19.21
C SER A 247 11.04 20.37 -18.44
N THR A 248 11.66 19.32 -19.02
CA THR A 248 11.73 17.99 -18.38
C THR A 248 12.33 18.06 -16.98
N GLU A 249 13.36 18.88 -16.78
CA GLU A 249 14.00 19.07 -15.48
C GLU A 249 13.03 19.68 -14.45
N LYS A 250 12.34 20.77 -14.84
CA LYS A 250 11.35 21.46 -13.95
C LYS A 250 10.16 20.57 -13.64
N PHE A 251 9.68 19.79 -14.61
CA PHE A 251 8.60 18.84 -14.38
C PHE A 251 9.04 17.72 -13.41
N ASN A 252 10.21 17.14 -13.65
CA ASN A 252 10.77 16.10 -12.77
C ASN A 252 11.04 16.62 -11.35
N GLU A 253 11.51 17.86 -11.21
CA GLU A 253 11.69 18.52 -9.93
C GLU A 253 10.35 18.74 -9.22
N LEU A 254 9.33 19.23 -9.94
CA LEU A 254 7.98 19.39 -9.41
C LEU A 254 7.43 18.07 -8.89
N VAL A 255 7.47 17.00 -9.67
CA VAL A 255 7.00 15.67 -9.27
C VAL A 255 7.82 15.15 -8.08
N LYS A 256 9.13 15.33 -8.09
CA LYS A 256 10.05 14.88 -7.06
C LYS A 256 9.82 15.58 -5.71
N THR A 257 9.72 16.91 -5.72
CA THR A 257 9.44 17.69 -4.49
C THR A 257 8.04 17.45 -3.95
N SER A 258 7.08 17.20 -4.84
CA SER A 258 5.69 16.91 -4.47
C SER A 258 5.52 15.53 -3.86
N VAL A 259 6.41 14.59 -4.23
CA VAL A 259 6.40 13.19 -3.79
C VAL A 259 7.25 13.01 -2.52
N ILE A 260 8.33 13.80 -2.35
CA ILE A 260 9.31 13.62 -1.25
C ILE A 260 8.95 14.47 -0.01
N GLU A 261 8.31 15.62 -0.21
CA GLU A 261 7.97 16.52 0.87
C GLU A 261 6.48 16.42 1.17
N SER A 262 6.14 15.84 2.30
CA SER A 262 4.80 15.97 2.91
C SER A 262 4.56 17.45 3.22
N GLY A 263 4.07 18.19 2.25
CA GLY A 263 4.00 19.65 2.21
C GLY A 263 4.45 20.16 0.85
N GLY A 264 4.19 19.35 -0.19
CA GLY A 264 4.58 19.56 -1.58
C GLY A 264 4.38 20.98 -2.09
N SER A 265 5.00 21.29 -3.22
CA SER A 265 4.86 22.64 -3.80
C SER A 265 3.37 23.05 -3.83
N GLU A 266 3.06 24.29 -3.50
CA GLU A 266 1.70 24.84 -3.54
C GLU A 266 0.99 24.51 -4.88
N ALA A 267 1.76 24.37 -5.95
CA ALA A 267 1.27 23.97 -7.26
C ALA A 267 0.76 22.51 -7.29
N PHE A 268 1.42 21.59 -6.59
CA PHE A 268 0.98 20.18 -6.53
C PHE A 268 -0.22 20.03 -5.59
N GLU A 269 -0.24 20.70 -4.45
CA GLU A 269 -1.38 20.67 -3.54
C GLU A 269 -2.68 21.16 -4.21
N LYS A 270 -2.57 22.12 -5.15
CA LYS A 270 -3.73 22.57 -5.93
C LYS A 270 -4.31 21.47 -6.85
N VAL A 271 -3.46 20.61 -7.39
CA VAL A 271 -3.85 19.59 -8.37
C VAL A 271 -4.00 18.19 -7.77
N LYS A 272 -3.60 18.00 -6.52
CA LYS A 272 -3.72 16.74 -5.78
C LYS A 272 -5.16 16.25 -5.78
N PRO A 273 -5.42 14.96 -6.03
CA PRO A 273 -6.75 14.35 -5.95
C PRO A 273 -7.46 14.66 -4.63
N ALA A 274 -8.78 14.85 -4.69
CA ALA A 274 -9.57 15.18 -3.49
C ALA A 274 -9.48 14.06 -2.43
N THR A 275 -9.47 12.82 -2.86
CA THR A 275 -9.28 11.65 -1.99
C THR A 275 -7.95 11.73 -1.22
N TRP A 276 -6.85 12.16 -1.85
CA TRP A 276 -5.57 12.30 -1.15
C TRP A 276 -5.47 13.57 -0.27
N LYS A 277 -6.34 14.57 -0.48
CA LYS A 277 -6.41 15.76 0.38
C LYS A 277 -7.02 15.46 1.75
N THR A 278 -7.67 14.33 1.93
CA THR A 278 -8.21 13.92 3.24
C THR A 278 -7.17 13.33 4.18
N MET A 279 -6.00 12.90 3.66
CA MET A 279 -4.90 12.36 4.47
C MET A 279 -4.54 13.32 5.61
N HIS A 280 -4.30 12.79 6.80
CA HIS A 280 -3.91 13.54 7.99
C HIS A 280 -4.90 14.65 8.39
N THR A 281 -6.18 14.48 8.04
CA THR A 281 -7.26 15.41 8.41
C THR A 281 -8.44 14.67 9.04
N ALA A 282 -9.31 15.41 9.72
CA ALA A 282 -10.55 14.86 10.26
C ALA A 282 -11.53 14.33 9.18
N ASP A 283 -11.26 14.61 7.90
CA ASP A 283 -12.04 14.12 6.76
C ASP A 283 -11.61 12.72 6.31
N ASP A 284 -10.53 12.16 6.84
CA ASP A 284 -10.17 10.74 6.66
C ASP A 284 -11.00 9.87 7.61
N ARG A 285 -12.24 9.62 7.21
CA ARG A 285 -13.29 8.98 8.01
C ARG A 285 -14.01 7.87 7.26
N PHE A 286 -14.74 7.03 8.00
CA PHE A 286 -15.38 5.82 7.51
C PHE A 286 -16.29 6.05 6.28
N GLU A 287 -17.04 7.15 6.26
CA GLU A 287 -17.96 7.51 5.18
C GLU A 287 -17.27 7.80 3.83
N ARG A 288 -15.96 7.88 3.82
CA ARG A 288 -15.14 8.03 2.60
C ARG A 288 -14.78 6.70 1.96
N LEU A 289 -14.88 5.61 2.71
CA LEU A 289 -14.61 4.28 2.17
C LEU A 289 -15.77 3.82 1.27
N ASN A 290 -15.47 2.96 0.31
CA ASN A 290 -16.49 2.35 -0.55
C ASN A 290 -16.19 0.88 -0.84
N VAL A 291 -17.24 0.12 -1.03
CA VAL A 291 -17.21 -1.34 -1.23
C VAL A 291 -16.42 -1.71 -2.49
N GLU A 292 -16.51 -0.91 -3.53
CA GLU A 292 -15.81 -1.14 -4.80
C GLU A 292 -14.29 -1.14 -4.63
N ALA A 293 -13.73 -0.28 -3.76
CA ALA A 293 -12.30 -0.26 -3.47
C ALA A 293 -11.87 -1.56 -2.78
N PHE A 294 -12.67 -2.07 -1.85
CA PHE A 294 -12.40 -3.34 -1.18
C PHE A 294 -12.49 -4.53 -2.14
N ALA A 295 -13.49 -4.56 -3.01
CA ALA A 295 -13.61 -5.59 -4.05
C ALA A 295 -12.44 -5.53 -5.06
N LEU A 296 -12.02 -4.31 -5.44
CA LEU A 296 -10.90 -4.05 -6.35
C LEU A 296 -9.59 -4.62 -5.78
N ILE A 297 -9.26 -4.25 -4.54
CA ILE A 297 -8.03 -4.72 -3.89
C ILE A 297 -8.08 -6.23 -3.67
N ARG A 298 -9.21 -6.78 -3.19
CA ARG A 298 -9.34 -8.21 -2.99
C ARG A 298 -9.07 -9.01 -4.28
N ARG A 299 -9.68 -8.62 -5.41
CA ARG A 299 -9.46 -9.29 -6.71
C ARG A 299 -8.00 -9.14 -7.17
N TYR A 300 -7.38 -8.00 -6.93
CA TYR A 300 -5.96 -7.79 -7.21
C TYR A 300 -5.05 -8.69 -6.36
N LEU A 301 -5.34 -8.83 -5.07
CA LEU A 301 -4.60 -9.70 -4.15
C LEU A 301 -4.74 -11.19 -4.51
N GLU A 302 -5.93 -11.61 -4.95
CA GLU A 302 -6.16 -12.97 -5.45
C GLU A 302 -5.27 -13.29 -6.65
N GLU A 303 -5.18 -12.37 -7.62
CA GLU A 303 -4.29 -12.54 -8.78
C GLU A 303 -2.81 -12.59 -8.37
N LEU A 304 -2.41 -11.76 -7.39
CA LEU A 304 -1.05 -11.84 -6.81
C LEU A 304 -0.73 -13.22 -6.22
N ALA A 305 -1.70 -13.88 -5.62
CA ALA A 305 -1.51 -15.18 -4.98
C ALA A 305 -1.48 -16.35 -5.98
N HIS A 306 -2.05 -16.18 -7.16
CA HIS A 306 -2.15 -17.24 -8.18
C HIS A 306 -0.90 -17.40 -9.06
N ASP A 307 0.02 -16.42 -9.08
CA ASP A 307 1.18 -16.37 -10.01
C ASP A 307 2.44 -17.04 -9.44
#